data_546e8719939d6e1183d6e6bcccbb0642
#
_entry.id   546e8719939d6e1183d6e6bcccbb0642
#
_cell.length_a   1.000
_cell.length_b   1.000
_cell.length_c   1.000
_cell.angle_alpha   90.00
_cell.angle_beta   90.00
_cell.angle_gamma   90.00
#
_symmetry.space_group_name_H-M   'P 1'
#
loop_
_entity.id
_entity.type
_entity.pdbx_description
1 polymer ?
#
loop_
_entity_poly.entity_id
_entity_poly.type
_entity_poly.pdbx_seq_one_letter_code
_entity_poly.pdbx_strand_id
1 'polypeptide(L)'
;QAFAFPDKCVGEMEEQIASIHLGCKGWRNSLASFAKSGGFAGTHKYIQNIPIKTICGENDRILGKKEIKNIRKIKKLNFVGLQNCGHLPHVDLPSLSSKIIRDYFLGSNIL
;
A
#
# COMPACT_ATOMS: atom_id res chain seq x y z
N GLN A 1 -9.77 -8.03 -5.11
CA GLN A 1 -8.55 -8.83 -4.83
C GLN A 1 -7.47 -8.06 -4.05
N ALA A 2 -7.75 -6.81 -3.63
CA ALA A 2 -6.85 -6.01 -2.82
C ALA A 2 -6.74 -6.49 -1.36
N PHE A 3 -7.73 -7.23 -0.89
CA PHE A 3 -7.84 -7.69 0.49
C PHE A 3 -7.47 -9.17 0.62
N ALA A 4 -6.89 -9.56 1.75
CA ALA A 4 -6.61 -10.96 2.05
C ALA A 4 -7.90 -11.75 2.34
N PHE A 5 -8.82 -11.11 3.05
CA PHE A 5 -10.12 -11.67 3.45
C PHE A 5 -11.25 -10.68 3.13
N PRO A 6 -11.68 -10.53 1.86
CA PRO A 6 -12.65 -9.52 1.46
C PRO A 6 -13.97 -9.61 2.23
N ASP A 7 -14.47 -10.81 2.46
CA ASP A 7 -15.73 -11.03 3.19
C ASP A 7 -15.72 -10.52 4.64
N LYS A 8 -14.54 -10.23 5.19
CA LYS A 8 -14.38 -9.70 6.55
C LYS A 8 -14.08 -8.21 6.58
N CYS A 9 -13.55 -7.67 5.50
CA CYS A 9 -12.99 -6.32 5.45
C CYS A 9 -13.75 -5.38 4.53
N VAL A 10 -14.58 -5.90 3.63
CA VAL A 10 -15.27 -5.11 2.62
C VAL A 10 -16.76 -5.13 2.88
N GLY A 11 -17.30 -3.98 3.26
CA GLY A 11 -18.72 -3.73 3.36
C GLY A 11 -19.16 -2.70 2.31
N GLU A 12 -20.40 -2.30 2.38
CA GLU A 12 -21.00 -1.31 1.46
C GLU A 12 -20.27 0.04 1.51
N MET A 13 -19.80 0.44 2.70
CA MET A 13 -19.06 1.70 2.88
C MET A 13 -17.71 1.67 2.16
N GLU A 14 -16.96 0.59 2.27
CA GLU A 14 -15.67 0.41 1.61
C GLU A 14 -15.83 0.42 0.09
N GLU A 15 -16.88 -0.20 -0.44
CA GLU A 15 -17.20 -0.18 -1.87
C GLU A 15 -17.56 1.24 -2.34
N GLN A 16 -18.36 1.98 -1.58
CA GLN A 16 -18.71 3.37 -1.89
C GLN A 16 -17.46 4.26 -1.89
N ILE A 17 -16.61 4.16 -0.89
CA ILE A 17 -15.36 4.94 -0.81
C ILE A 17 -14.43 4.58 -1.98
N ALA A 18 -14.26 3.30 -2.28
CA ALA A 18 -13.41 2.84 -3.38
C ALA A 18 -13.89 3.29 -4.76
N SER A 19 -15.19 3.53 -4.92
CA SER A 19 -15.82 3.93 -6.19
C SER A 19 -16.03 5.44 -6.34
N ILE A 20 -15.86 6.24 -5.28
CA ILE A 20 -16.18 7.68 -5.28
C ILE A 20 -15.48 8.46 -6.41
N HIS A 21 -14.24 8.07 -6.74
CA HIS A 21 -13.47 8.70 -7.80
C HIS A 21 -14.05 8.45 -9.21
N LEU A 22 -14.86 7.40 -9.39
CA LEU A 22 -15.49 7.10 -10.68
C LEU A 22 -16.50 8.17 -11.09
N GLY A 23 -17.07 8.88 -10.12
CA GLY A 23 -17.95 10.04 -10.33
C GLY A 23 -17.20 11.35 -10.61
N CYS A 24 -15.89 11.40 -10.43
CA CYS A 24 -15.10 12.61 -10.64
C CYS A 24 -14.94 12.91 -12.12
N LYS A 25 -15.31 14.15 -12.52
CA LYS A 25 -15.13 14.61 -13.90
C LYS A 25 -13.64 14.55 -14.29
N GLY A 26 -13.37 13.90 -15.41
CA GLY A 26 -12.00 13.79 -15.94
C GLY A 26 -11.18 12.63 -15.36
N TRP A 27 -11.67 11.87 -14.39
CA TRP A 27 -10.95 10.74 -13.78
C TRP A 27 -10.33 9.79 -14.82
N ARG A 28 -11.16 9.32 -15.79
CA ARG A 28 -10.68 8.39 -16.83
C ARG A 28 -9.57 8.98 -17.69
N ASN A 29 -9.68 10.26 -18.04
CA ASN A 29 -8.68 10.96 -18.84
C ASN A 29 -7.37 11.13 -18.06
N SER A 30 -7.47 11.48 -16.77
CA SER A 30 -6.30 11.60 -15.89
C SER A 30 -5.58 10.27 -15.71
N LEU A 31 -6.32 9.19 -15.50
CA LEU A 31 -5.75 7.84 -15.39
C LEU A 31 -5.07 7.40 -16.70
N ALA A 32 -5.71 7.66 -17.84
CA ALA A 32 -5.12 7.36 -19.15
C ALA A 32 -3.87 8.18 -19.42
N SER A 33 -3.85 9.46 -19.06
CA SER A 33 -2.68 10.33 -19.16
C SER A 33 -1.54 9.86 -18.27
N PHE A 34 -1.84 9.51 -17.02
CA PHE A 34 -0.86 8.94 -16.10
C PHE A 34 -0.25 7.64 -16.64
N ALA A 35 -1.06 6.72 -17.16
CA ALA A 35 -0.56 5.49 -17.74
C ALA A 35 0.33 5.74 -18.98
N LYS A 36 -0.07 6.68 -19.86
CA LYS A 36 0.72 7.07 -21.04
C LYS A 36 2.05 7.73 -20.69
N SER A 37 2.13 8.45 -19.57
CA SER A 37 3.36 9.07 -19.10
C SER A 37 4.37 8.09 -18.48
N GLY A 38 4.03 6.82 -18.41
CA GLY A 38 4.85 5.78 -17.76
C GLY A 38 4.52 5.56 -16.28
N GLY A 39 3.50 6.22 -15.74
CA GLY A 39 3.04 6.04 -14.37
C GLY A 39 4.14 6.28 -13.35
N PHE A 40 4.37 5.30 -12.49
CA PHE A 40 5.44 5.34 -11.47
C PHE A 40 6.80 4.82 -11.97
N ALA A 41 6.94 4.55 -13.27
CA ALA A 41 8.21 4.04 -13.81
C ALA A 41 9.36 5.02 -13.56
N GLY A 42 10.47 4.52 -13.04
CA GLY A 42 11.67 5.32 -12.78
C GLY A 42 11.63 6.22 -11.54
N THR A 43 10.53 6.26 -10.78
CA THR A 43 10.41 7.08 -9.54
C THR A 43 11.43 6.71 -8.47
N HIS A 44 11.94 5.47 -8.47
CA HIS A 44 13.00 5.02 -7.55
C HIS A 44 14.26 5.90 -7.56
N LYS A 45 14.52 6.61 -8.66
CA LYS A 45 15.66 7.53 -8.79
C LYS A 45 15.56 8.73 -7.86
N TYR A 46 14.35 9.10 -7.46
CA TYR A 46 14.07 10.29 -6.66
C TYR A 46 14.00 10.02 -5.15
N ILE A 47 14.06 8.73 -4.75
CA ILE A 47 13.86 8.33 -3.34
C ILE A 47 15.20 8.08 -2.63
N GLN A 48 16.31 8.61 -3.13
CA GLN A 48 17.65 8.14 -2.74
C GLN A 48 18.06 8.42 -1.30
N ASN A 49 17.55 9.47 -0.66
CA ASN A 49 18.03 9.94 0.65
C ASN A 49 16.93 10.11 1.70
N ILE A 50 15.74 9.57 1.47
CA ILE A 50 14.62 9.66 2.40
C ILE A 50 14.51 8.34 3.16
N PRO A 51 14.45 8.34 4.50
CA PRO A 51 14.16 7.13 5.25
C PRO A 51 12.72 6.69 4.97
N ILE A 52 12.55 5.46 4.47
CA ILE A 52 11.25 4.92 4.09
C ILE A 52 10.96 3.67 4.90
N LYS A 53 9.83 3.65 5.59
CA LYS A 53 9.22 2.44 6.14
C LYS A 53 8.23 1.88 5.12
N THR A 54 8.43 0.64 4.72
CA THR A 54 7.55 -0.04 3.77
C THR A 54 6.77 -1.13 4.49
N ILE A 55 5.45 -1.06 4.42
CA ILE A 55 4.55 -2.07 4.98
C ILE A 55 3.84 -2.74 3.80
N CYS A 56 3.97 -4.06 3.68
CA CYS A 56 3.34 -4.84 2.62
C CYS A 56 2.63 -6.07 3.19
N GLY A 57 1.48 -6.40 2.64
CA GLY A 57 0.81 -7.66 2.92
C GLY A 57 1.48 -8.83 2.18
N GLU A 58 1.74 -9.92 2.86
CA GLU A 58 2.33 -11.14 2.26
C GLU A 58 1.36 -11.87 1.32
N ASN A 59 0.06 -11.59 1.45
CA ASN A 59 -1.00 -12.12 0.60
C ASN A 59 -1.46 -11.12 -0.48
N ASP A 60 -0.68 -10.08 -0.74
CA ASP A 60 -0.97 -9.11 -1.78
C ASP A 60 -0.99 -9.78 -3.17
N ARG A 61 -2.15 -9.73 -3.82
CA ARG A 61 -2.37 -10.30 -5.15
C ARG A 61 -2.26 -9.27 -6.27
N ILE A 62 -2.15 -7.98 -5.92
CA ILE A 62 -1.97 -6.89 -6.88
C ILE A 62 -0.49 -6.76 -7.23
N LEU A 63 0.37 -6.65 -6.23
CA LEU A 63 1.82 -6.65 -6.45
C LEU A 63 2.35 -8.03 -6.82
N GLY A 64 1.83 -9.07 -6.19
CA GLY A 64 2.31 -10.43 -6.36
C GLY A 64 3.60 -10.74 -5.58
N LYS A 65 3.88 -12.04 -5.46
CA LYS A 65 5.00 -12.54 -4.63
C LYS A 65 6.38 -12.11 -5.15
N LYS A 66 6.53 -12.00 -6.46
CA LYS A 66 7.81 -11.62 -7.10
C LYS A 66 8.17 -10.17 -6.76
N GLU A 67 7.21 -9.29 -6.88
CA GLU A 67 7.35 -7.86 -6.60
C GLU A 67 7.64 -7.61 -5.13
N ILE A 68 6.91 -8.26 -4.22
CA ILE A 68 7.15 -8.19 -2.77
C ILE A 68 8.57 -8.68 -2.44
N LYS A 69 9.02 -9.79 -3.05
CA LYS A 69 10.39 -10.28 -2.87
C LYS A 69 11.44 -9.28 -3.36
N ASN A 70 11.17 -8.57 -4.44
CA ASN A 70 12.07 -7.54 -4.97
C ASN A 70 12.13 -6.31 -4.06
N ILE A 71 10.98 -5.83 -3.58
CA ILE A 71 10.90 -4.70 -2.63
C ILE A 71 11.68 -5.04 -1.35
N ARG A 72 11.52 -6.25 -0.82
CA ARG A 72 12.22 -6.71 0.39
C ARG A 72 13.75 -6.66 0.28
N LYS A 73 14.30 -6.83 -0.93
CA LYS A 73 15.76 -6.77 -1.18
C LYS A 73 16.31 -5.35 -1.16
N ILE A 74 15.47 -4.34 -1.26
CA ILE A 74 15.91 -2.94 -1.27
C ILE A 74 16.24 -2.52 0.16
N LYS A 75 17.54 -2.56 0.52
CA LYS A 75 18.02 -2.30 1.90
C LYS A 75 17.59 -0.95 2.47
N LYS A 76 17.39 0.06 1.63
CA LYS A 76 16.96 1.41 2.07
C LYS A 76 15.50 1.47 2.49
N LEU A 77 14.70 0.49 2.08
CA LEU A 77 13.31 0.37 2.49
C LEU A 77 13.28 -0.48 3.76
N ASN A 78 13.03 0.11 4.90
CA ASN A 78 12.81 -0.63 6.14
C ASN A 78 11.51 -1.43 6.01
N PHE A 79 11.63 -2.67 5.49
CA PHE A 79 10.51 -3.50 5.06
C PHE A 79 9.86 -4.26 6.21
N VAL A 80 8.54 -4.20 6.29
CA VAL A 80 7.70 -4.99 7.19
C VAL A 80 6.67 -5.75 6.37
N GLY A 81 6.75 -7.09 6.38
CA GLY A 81 5.77 -7.97 5.77
C GLY A 81 4.71 -8.37 6.79
N LEU A 82 3.44 -8.24 6.44
CA LEU A 82 2.30 -8.60 7.28
C LEU A 82 1.65 -9.89 6.78
N GLN A 83 1.65 -10.92 7.64
CA GLN A 83 0.93 -12.18 7.37
C GLN A 83 -0.58 -11.94 7.35
N ASN A 84 -1.31 -12.73 6.56
CA ASN A 84 -2.76 -12.62 6.43
C ASN A 84 -3.25 -11.22 6.04
N CYS A 85 -2.48 -10.54 5.19
CA CYS A 85 -2.71 -9.17 4.77
C CYS A 85 -2.56 -9.06 3.26
N GLY A 86 -3.49 -8.39 2.60
CA GLY A 86 -3.47 -8.10 1.17
C GLY A 86 -2.82 -6.76 0.85
N HIS A 87 -3.31 -6.11 -0.21
CA HIS A 87 -2.76 -4.86 -0.75
C HIS A 87 -3.00 -3.64 0.15
N LEU A 88 -4.02 -3.68 1.01
CA LEU A 88 -4.42 -2.55 1.84
C LEU A 88 -4.27 -2.89 3.34
N PRO A 89 -3.05 -2.84 3.89
CA PRO A 89 -2.77 -3.21 5.29
C PRO A 89 -3.60 -2.45 6.31
N HIS A 90 -3.92 -1.18 6.04
CA HIS A 90 -4.72 -0.34 6.93
C HIS A 90 -6.20 -0.75 6.98
N VAL A 91 -6.67 -1.52 6.02
CA VAL A 91 -8.02 -2.08 6.00
C VAL A 91 -8.03 -3.52 6.53
N ASP A 92 -7.11 -4.36 6.05
CA ASP A 92 -7.03 -5.76 6.49
C ASP A 92 -6.63 -5.91 7.97
N LEU A 93 -5.67 -5.08 8.42
CA LEU A 93 -5.08 -5.14 9.76
C LEU A 93 -4.93 -3.74 10.36
N PRO A 94 -6.02 -3.00 10.63
CA PRO A 94 -5.97 -1.59 11.01
C PRO A 94 -5.19 -1.34 12.30
N SER A 95 -5.40 -2.14 13.33
CA SER A 95 -4.73 -1.99 14.63
C SER A 95 -3.22 -2.24 14.54
N LEU A 96 -2.81 -3.28 13.79
CA LEU A 96 -1.40 -3.61 13.61
C LEU A 96 -0.70 -2.56 12.73
N SER A 97 -1.35 -2.13 11.65
CA SER A 97 -0.82 -1.09 10.76
C SER A 97 -0.64 0.24 11.50
N SER A 98 -1.65 0.64 12.28
CA SER A 98 -1.60 1.84 13.11
C SER A 98 -0.47 1.78 14.15
N LYS A 99 -0.30 0.63 14.81
CA LYS A 99 0.81 0.42 15.76
C LYS A 99 2.17 0.58 15.08
N ILE A 100 2.38 -0.06 13.94
CA ILE A 100 3.66 0.02 13.20
C ILE A 100 3.97 1.46 12.76
N ILE A 101 2.95 2.18 12.28
CA ILE A 101 3.09 3.58 11.86
C ILE A 101 3.46 4.45 13.07
N ARG A 102 2.73 4.32 14.17
CA ARG A 102 3.00 5.06 15.40
C ARG A 102 4.40 4.79 15.94
N ASP A 103 4.78 3.51 16.03
CA ASP A 103 6.10 3.12 16.55
C ASP A 103 7.24 3.65 15.67
N TYR A 104 7.02 3.78 14.36
CA TYR A 104 7.97 4.37 13.44
C TYR A 104 8.15 5.88 13.65
N PHE A 105 7.07 6.62 13.83
CA PHE A 105 7.12 8.08 13.98
C PHE A 105 7.46 8.53 15.40
N LEU A 106 7.05 7.79 16.41
CA LEU A 106 7.24 8.17 17.81
C LEU A 106 8.51 7.56 18.43
N GLY A 107 9.17 6.65 17.70
CA GLY A 107 10.28 5.84 18.24
C GLY A 107 9.79 4.78 19.23
N SER A 108 10.64 3.78 19.50
CA SER A 108 10.33 2.68 20.41
C SER A 108 10.27 3.07 21.90
N ASN A 109 10.25 4.36 22.23
CA ASN A 109 10.41 4.91 23.57
C ASN A 109 9.13 5.54 24.14
N ILE A 110 7.97 5.05 23.74
CA ILE A 110 6.75 5.40 24.47
C ILE A 110 6.17 4.11 25.03
N LEU A 111 6.61 3.79 26.24
CA LEU A 111 5.85 3.00 27.20
C LEU A 111 4.59 3.75 27.57
#